data_2c4660937bbe0559b2f1def3a2301712
#
_entry.id   2c4660937bbe0559b2f1def3a2301712
#
_cell.length_a   1.000
_cell.length_b   1.000
_cell.length_c   1.000
_cell.angle_alpha   90.00
_cell.angle_beta   90.00
_cell.angle_gamma   90.00
#
_symmetry.space_group_name_H-M   'P 1'
#
loop_
_entity.id
_entity.type
_entity.pdbx_description
1 polymer ?
#
loop_
_entity_poly.entity_id
_entity_poly.type
_entity_poly.pdbx_seq_one_letter_code
_entity_poly.pdbx_strand_id
1 'polypeptide(L)'
;MIKRLLNIALCLCFLASAEVKAQDTCHVALMVPLYLEQVDTEFFESEPSNKTLLTKPFSFLHFYEGFLIAADSVVSMRNMTLDLKVYDVDNDTQKATDAIADPWLVNADMIVGPFYIKPFKIVSEFAEFYNIPIVNPVTPRTDVIENHPNVIKVKPSIEAQLMPLDSLIKNYYHSNSIFIIRQDRYSDTAIINKITEIASRNIDSCSYVDNRHIVNTIKAHQKRWKYLKVEYAESDYLTDNISLDVDSLRRIINDSTAFRNMVVNINYKRDSLNPVTDYASSMRNNLFIVYGNDKVFANEIVNKVTKLIEHYPITVIMLPEWSKFTGLFNDNLMKMHAIYFDDKYLDYQNIRVESFICKFRNRYETEPNDYAYQGFDIGWYFLNALDLFGDEMINYLDDYDIPLLQTRFHLQRKSEESGYENMFWNVYQFKGYNKVLLNTGYEK
;
A
#
# COMPACT_ATOMS: atom_id res chain seq x y z
N MET A 1 39.57 40.57 43.51
CA MET A 1 39.56 39.13 43.78
C MET A 1 38.14 38.60 44.00
N ILE A 2 37.34 39.19 44.86
CA ILE A 2 35.95 38.76 45.21
C ILE A 2 35.00 38.73 43.98
N LYS A 3 35.03 39.71 43.07
CA LYS A 3 34.19 39.70 41.82
C LYS A 3 34.53 38.56 40.86
N ARG A 4 35.80 38.10 40.81
CA ARG A 4 36.17 36.95 39.98
C ARG A 4 35.71 35.62 40.59
N LEU A 5 35.74 35.52 41.94
CA LEU A 5 35.21 34.35 42.63
C LEU A 5 33.67 34.26 42.54
N LEU A 6 32.98 35.41 42.56
CA LEU A 6 31.53 35.45 42.42
C LEU A 6 31.09 35.05 40.97
N ASN A 7 31.82 35.47 39.94
CA ASN A 7 31.53 35.03 38.55
C ASN A 7 31.85 33.57 38.30
N ILE A 8 32.87 33.00 38.95
CA ILE A 8 33.18 31.56 38.86
C ILE A 8 32.12 30.74 39.61
N ALA A 9 31.65 31.20 40.76
CA ALA A 9 30.53 30.56 41.45
C ALA A 9 29.22 30.64 40.68
N LEU A 10 28.93 31.76 39.99
CA LEU A 10 27.75 31.92 39.14
C LEU A 10 27.81 31.01 37.89
N CYS A 11 29.01 30.87 37.28
CA CYS A 11 29.20 29.91 36.16
C CYS A 11 29.08 28.46 36.60
N LEU A 12 29.56 28.12 37.82
CA LEU A 12 29.40 26.78 38.37
C LEU A 12 27.94 26.47 38.74
N CYS A 13 27.16 27.43 39.19
CA CYS A 13 25.71 27.26 39.40
C CYS A 13 24.95 27.11 38.10
N PHE A 14 25.33 27.79 37.00
CA PHE A 14 24.74 27.59 35.67
C PHE A 14 25.12 26.24 35.02
N LEU A 15 26.27 25.69 35.36
CA LEU A 15 26.67 24.34 34.93
C LEU A 15 26.02 23.21 35.78
N ALA A 16 25.58 23.52 36.99
CA ALA A 16 24.88 22.54 37.85
C ALA A 16 23.38 22.45 37.60
N SER A 17 22.82 23.34 36.80
CA SER A 17 21.39 23.27 36.35
C SER A 17 21.19 22.71 34.96
N ALA A 18 22.20 22.06 34.39
CA ALA A 18 21.92 21.06 33.36
C ALA A 18 21.21 19.91 34.10
N GLU A 19 19.90 19.97 34.17
CA GLU A 19 19.09 18.80 34.51
C GLU A 19 19.56 17.69 33.55
N VAL A 20 20.34 16.74 34.12
CA VAL A 20 20.46 15.43 33.51
C VAL A 20 19.04 14.88 33.60
N LYS A 21 18.24 15.08 32.53
CA LYS A 21 16.99 14.37 32.37
C LYS A 21 17.38 12.91 32.60
N ALA A 22 16.88 12.33 33.67
CA ALA A 22 16.96 10.89 33.83
C ALA A 22 16.38 10.33 32.52
N GLN A 23 17.15 9.54 31.83
CA GLN A 23 16.75 8.96 30.58
C GLN A 23 15.64 7.98 30.96
N ASP A 24 14.38 8.37 30.65
CA ASP A 24 13.24 7.53 30.96
C ASP A 24 13.41 6.23 30.15
N THR A 25 13.23 5.10 30.79
CA THR A 25 13.32 3.79 30.15
C THR A 25 12.03 3.57 29.38
N CYS A 26 12.10 3.39 28.04
CA CYS A 26 10.96 3.02 27.25
C CYS A 26 10.63 1.54 27.45
N HIS A 27 9.39 1.22 27.83
CA HIS A 27 8.90 -0.13 28.05
C HIS A 27 8.05 -0.56 26.87
N VAL A 28 8.51 -1.52 26.07
CA VAL A 28 7.82 -1.98 24.88
C VAL A 28 7.49 -3.47 24.99
N ALA A 29 6.22 -3.80 24.81
CA ALA A 29 5.76 -5.18 24.72
C ALA A 29 5.69 -5.63 23.26
N LEU A 30 6.32 -6.75 22.93
CA LEU A 30 6.28 -7.36 21.60
C LEU A 30 5.57 -8.70 21.67
N MET A 31 4.35 -8.79 21.12
CA MET A 31 3.51 -9.99 21.15
C MET A 31 3.50 -10.67 19.76
N VAL A 32 4.35 -11.68 19.59
CA VAL A 32 4.59 -12.37 18.31
C VAL A 32 4.21 -13.84 18.43
N PRO A 33 3.55 -14.45 17.43
CA PRO A 33 3.24 -15.87 17.45
C PRO A 33 4.48 -16.71 17.10
N LEU A 34 5.27 -17.02 18.11
CA LEU A 34 6.49 -17.84 17.97
C LEU A 34 6.19 -19.33 18.05
N TYR A 35 5.04 -19.72 18.65
CA TYR A 35 4.64 -21.11 18.85
C TYR A 35 5.66 -21.96 19.57
N LEU A 36 6.29 -21.43 20.63
CA LEU A 36 7.40 -22.08 21.34
C LEU A 36 7.05 -23.46 21.87
N GLU A 37 5.79 -23.68 22.28
CA GLU A 37 5.29 -24.98 22.75
C GLU A 37 5.25 -26.07 21.67
N GLN A 38 5.32 -25.66 20.38
CA GLN A 38 5.29 -26.59 19.23
C GLN A 38 6.70 -26.89 18.73
N VAL A 39 7.73 -26.28 19.33
CA VAL A 39 9.14 -26.53 19.00
C VAL A 39 9.58 -27.78 19.75
N ASP A 40 9.61 -28.90 19.07
CA ASP A 40 10.17 -30.14 19.60
C ASP A 40 11.70 -30.11 19.45
N THR A 41 12.42 -29.96 20.55
CA THR A 41 13.87 -29.95 20.57
C THR A 41 14.47 -31.29 20.14
N GLU A 42 13.80 -32.42 20.44
CA GLU A 42 14.23 -33.76 19.99
C GLU A 42 14.15 -33.87 18.44
N PHE A 43 13.25 -33.12 17.81
CA PHE A 43 13.14 -33.07 16.35
C PHE A 43 14.42 -32.55 15.68
N PHE A 44 15.12 -31.61 16.26
CA PHE A 44 16.33 -31.04 15.72
C PHE A 44 17.57 -31.91 15.98
N GLU A 45 17.54 -32.74 17.01
CA GLU A 45 18.64 -33.64 17.36
C GLU A 45 18.64 -34.98 16.57
N SER A 46 17.52 -35.31 15.91
CA SER A 46 17.39 -36.56 15.16
C SER A 46 17.79 -36.38 13.67
N GLU A 47 18.35 -37.44 13.05
CA GLU A 47 18.83 -37.44 11.65
C GLU A 47 17.73 -37.11 10.61
N PRO A 48 18.05 -36.42 9.49
CA PRO A 48 17.10 -35.74 8.60
C PRO A 48 16.35 -36.63 7.59
N SER A 49 16.23 -37.92 7.79
CA SER A 49 15.52 -38.79 6.86
C SER A 49 13.99 -38.71 7.03
N ASN A 50 13.29 -37.97 6.19
CA ASN A 50 11.82 -37.85 6.09
C ASN A 50 11.13 -36.86 7.06
N LYS A 51 11.72 -35.72 7.38
CA LYS A 51 11.08 -34.72 8.24
C LYS A 51 10.30 -33.71 7.45
N THR A 52 9.01 -33.59 7.71
CA THR A 52 8.24 -32.41 7.31
C THR A 52 8.66 -31.27 8.24
N LEU A 53 9.31 -30.25 7.71
CA LEU A 53 9.65 -29.05 8.45
C LEU A 53 8.39 -28.45 9.08
N LEU A 54 8.40 -28.28 10.40
CA LEU A 54 7.39 -27.54 11.12
C LEU A 54 7.55 -26.05 10.74
N THR A 55 6.84 -25.60 9.70
CA THR A 55 6.97 -24.22 9.19
C THR A 55 6.26 -23.21 10.09
N LYS A 56 5.26 -23.63 10.84
CA LYS A 56 4.40 -22.75 11.63
C LYS A 56 5.14 -22.03 12.76
N PRO A 57 6.01 -22.66 13.59
CA PRO A 57 6.77 -21.97 14.62
C PRO A 57 7.72 -20.90 14.10
N PHE A 58 8.15 -21.02 12.84
CA PHE A 58 9.11 -20.09 12.24
C PHE A 58 8.47 -19.04 11.34
N SER A 59 7.13 -19.03 11.21
CA SER A 59 6.43 -18.14 10.29
C SER A 59 6.69 -16.65 10.57
N PHE A 60 6.79 -16.25 11.83
CA PHE A 60 6.99 -14.86 12.24
C PHE A 60 8.32 -14.62 12.97
N LEU A 61 9.21 -15.62 13.02
CA LEU A 61 10.52 -15.46 13.68
C LEU A 61 11.30 -14.28 13.09
N HIS A 62 11.32 -14.16 11.76
CA HIS A 62 12.01 -13.06 11.10
C HIS A 62 11.42 -11.69 11.42
N PHE A 63 10.13 -11.58 11.78
CA PHE A 63 9.57 -10.32 12.27
C PHE A 63 10.23 -9.90 13.59
N TYR A 64 10.33 -10.84 14.53
CA TYR A 64 11.01 -10.61 15.78
C TYR A 64 12.48 -10.20 15.57
N GLU A 65 13.19 -10.93 14.73
CA GLU A 65 14.59 -10.68 14.40
C GLU A 65 14.81 -9.31 13.76
N GLY A 66 13.93 -8.92 12.82
CA GLY A 66 13.94 -7.61 12.20
C GLY A 66 13.67 -6.48 13.19
N PHE A 67 12.71 -6.68 14.09
CA PHE A 67 12.41 -5.73 15.17
C PHE A 67 13.60 -5.53 16.09
N LEU A 68 14.31 -6.61 16.46
CA LEU A 68 15.53 -6.52 17.30
C LEU A 68 16.64 -5.71 16.62
N ILE A 69 16.85 -5.86 15.31
CA ILE A 69 17.84 -5.04 14.57
C ILE A 69 17.45 -3.56 14.61
N ALA A 70 16.17 -3.24 14.49
CA ALA A 70 15.66 -1.88 14.61
C ALA A 70 15.89 -1.34 16.04
N ALA A 71 15.53 -2.11 17.05
CA ALA A 71 15.71 -1.76 18.46
C ALA A 71 17.18 -1.44 18.77
N ASP A 72 18.11 -2.33 18.43
CA ASP A 72 19.55 -2.12 18.63
C ASP A 72 20.05 -0.86 17.89
N SER A 73 19.51 -0.61 16.68
CA SER A 73 19.91 0.54 15.87
C SER A 73 19.41 1.85 16.48
N VAL A 74 18.15 1.91 16.97
CA VAL A 74 17.58 3.10 17.62
C VAL A 74 18.27 3.36 18.96
N VAL A 75 18.40 2.34 19.81
CA VAL A 75 19.08 2.43 21.11
C VAL A 75 20.50 3.00 20.94
N SER A 76 21.27 2.45 20.00
CA SER A 76 22.64 2.91 19.74
C SER A 76 22.70 4.35 19.21
N MET A 77 21.75 4.74 18.35
CA MET A 77 21.76 6.04 17.67
C MET A 77 21.20 7.16 18.56
N ARG A 78 20.18 6.86 19.37
CA ARG A 78 19.46 7.84 20.20
C ARG A 78 19.95 7.90 21.64
N ASN A 79 20.81 6.95 22.06
CA ASN A 79 21.21 6.75 23.43
C ASN A 79 20.01 6.51 24.37
N MET A 80 18.98 5.84 23.87
CA MET A 80 17.73 5.52 24.56
C MET A 80 17.91 4.28 25.44
N THR A 81 17.25 4.21 26.57
CA THR A 81 17.13 2.97 27.33
C THR A 81 15.84 2.27 26.99
N LEU A 82 15.93 1.02 26.51
CA LEU A 82 14.77 0.23 26.07
C LEU A 82 14.66 -1.02 26.95
N ASP A 83 13.51 -1.20 27.61
CA ASP A 83 13.08 -2.46 28.23
C ASP A 83 12.07 -3.15 27.31
N LEU A 84 12.54 -4.14 26.55
CA LEU A 84 11.74 -4.87 25.58
C LEU A 84 11.31 -6.22 26.15
N LYS A 85 10.01 -6.41 26.37
CA LYS A 85 9.45 -7.67 26.83
C LYS A 85 8.71 -8.39 25.72
N VAL A 86 9.07 -9.64 25.47
CA VAL A 86 8.51 -10.46 24.38
C VAL A 86 7.56 -11.50 24.93
N TYR A 87 6.37 -11.61 24.32
CA TYR A 87 5.34 -12.59 24.66
C TYR A 87 5.06 -13.46 23.43
N ASP A 88 5.04 -14.78 23.62
CA ASP A 88 4.56 -15.71 22.59
C ASP A 88 3.04 -15.77 22.60
N VAL A 89 2.40 -14.92 21.80
CA VAL A 89 0.95 -14.87 21.67
C VAL A 89 0.57 -15.26 20.23
N ASP A 90 0.12 -16.50 20.10
CA ASP A 90 -0.39 -17.04 18.85
C ASP A 90 -1.91 -16.80 18.66
N ASN A 91 -2.63 -17.68 17.98
CA ASN A 91 -4.09 -17.55 17.81
C ASN A 91 -4.88 -18.05 19.03
N ASP A 92 -4.22 -18.22 20.17
CA ASP A 92 -4.83 -18.64 21.44
C ASP A 92 -5.20 -17.42 22.29
N THR A 93 -6.47 -17.32 22.67
CA THR A 93 -6.97 -16.25 23.52
C THR A 93 -6.51 -16.37 24.97
N GLN A 94 -6.19 -17.59 25.44
CA GLN A 94 -5.68 -17.79 26.78
C GLN A 94 -4.29 -17.16 26.93
N LYS A 95 -3.39 -17.33 25.96
CA LYS A 95 -2.07 -16.69 25.96
C LYS A 95 -2.16 -15.17 26.00
N ALA A 96 -3.15 -14.57 25.31
CA ALA A 96 -3.41 -13.15 25.41
C ALA A 96 -3.90 -12.75 26.82
N THR A 97 -4.78 -13.55 27.41
CA THR A 97 -5.28 -13.33 28.78
C THR A 97 -4.14 -13.45 29.81
N ASP A 98 -3.25 -14.41 29.64
CA ASP A 98 -2.09 -14.59 30.51
C ASP A 98 -1.09 -13.42 30.37
N ALA A 99 -0.92 -12.91 29.13
CA ALA A 99 -0.05 -11.76 28.89
C ALA A 99 -0.58 -10.48 29.56
N ILE A 100 -1.89 -10.19 29.50
CA ILE A 100 -2.47 -9.01 30.16
C ILE A 100 -2.54 -9.15 31.70
N ALA A 101 -2.41 -10.35 32.24
CA ALA A 101 -2.30 -10.57 33.67
C ALA A 101 -0.90 -10.22 34.25
N ASP A 102 0.08 -10.00 33.38
CA ASP A 102 1.43 -9.60 33.83
C ASP A 102 1.45 -8.13 34.27
N PRO A 103 1.78 -7.85 35.57
CA PRO A 103 1.81 -6.47 36.09
C PRO A 103 2.77 -5.55 35.34
N TRP A 104 3.80 -6.08 34.68
CA TRP A 104 4.73 -5.29 33.88
C TRP A 104 4.04 -4.56 32.74
N LEU A 105 3.03 -5.20 32.13
CA LEU A 105 2.36 -4.67 30.91
C LEU A 105 1.59 -3.36 31.18
N VAL A 106 1.16 -3.12 32.40
CA VAL A 106 0.48 -1.86 32.82
C VAL A 106 1.36 -0.61 32.61
N ASN A 107 2.68 -0.81 32.68
CA ASN A 107 3.66 0.27 32.53
C ASN A 107 4.26 0.31 31.11
N ALA A 108 3.71 -0.41 30.15
CA ALA A 108 4.21 -0.39 28.79
C ALA A 108 3.85 0.93 28.09
N ASP A 109 4.82 1.56 27.44
CA ASP A 109 4.63 2.77 26.64
C ASP A 109 4.05 2.42 25.25
N MET A 110 4.19 1.16 24.82
CA MET A 110 3.65 0.66 23.56
C MET A 110 3.55 -0.87 23.56
N ILE A 111 2.54 -1.38 22.88
CA ILE A 111 2.37 -2.81 22.58
C ILE A 111 2.40 -3.01 21.05
N VAL A 112 3.21 -3.95 20.55
CA VAL A 112 3.23 -4.37 19.15
C VAL A 112 2.68 -5.79 19.05
N GLY A 113 1.60 -5.98 18.31
CA GLY A 113 0.81 -7.21 18.27
C GLY A 113 -0.34 -7.19 19.29
N PRO A 114 -0.97 -8.35 19.56
CA PRO A 114 -0.85 -9.64 18.87
C PRO A 114 -1.24 -9.61 17.37
N PHE A 115 -0.79 -10.61 16.63
CA PHE A 115 -0.99 -10.65 15.16
C PHE A 115 -2.39 -11.12 14.75
N TYR A 116 -2.95 -12.06 15.50
CA TYR A 116 -4.27 -12.63 15.21
C TYR A 116 -5.40 -11.82 15.86
N ILE A 117 -6.51 -11.68 15.15
CA ILE A 117 -7.63 -10.81 15.52
C ILE A 117 -8.24 -11.12 16.89
N LYS A 118 -8.42 -12.41 17.24
CA LYS A 118 -9.07 -12.77 18.51
C LYS A 118 -8.21 -12.38 19.71
N PRO A 119 -6.92 -12.77 19.81
CA PRO A 119 -6.02 -12.27 20.83
C PRO A 119 -5.86 -10.75 20.82
N PHE A 120 -5.80 -10.15 19.62
CA PHE A 120 -5.64 -8.70 19.49
C PHE A 120 -6.78 -7.92 20.15
N LYS A 121 -8.03 -8.36 19.98
CA LYS A 121 -9.20 -7.71 20.61
C LYS A 121 -9.08 -7.71 22.15
N ILE A 122 -8.62 -8.81 22.75
CA ILE A 122 -8.43 -8.89 24.22
C ILE A 122 -7.37 -7.87 24.68
N VAL A 123 -6.23 -7.85 23.97
CA VAL A 123 -5.13 -6.96 24.35
C VAL A 123 -5.46 -5.49 24.03
N SER A 124 -6.24 -5.21 22.95
CA SER A 124 -6.63 -3.84 22.63
C SER A 124 -7.60 -3.24 23.65
N GLU A 125 -8.53 -4.03 24.20
CA GLU A 125 -9.39 -3.59 25.31
C GLU A 125 -8.58 -3.25 26.57
N PHE A 126 -7.55 -4.06 26.88
CA PHE A 126 -6.61 -3.78 27.97
C PHE A 126 -5.81 -2.50 27.69
N ALA A 127 -5.26 -2.37 26.48
CA ALA A 127 -4.46 -1.22 26.07
C ALA A 127 -5.27 0.08 26.11
N GLU A 128 -6.54 0.04 25.71
CA GLU A 128 -7.46 1.17 25.79
C GLU A 128 -7.72 1.58 27.26
N PHE A 129 -7.94 0.61 28.15
CA PHE A 129 -8.17 0.88 29.56
C PHE A 129 -6.98 1.59 30.24
N TYR A 130 -5.75 1.24 29.86
CA TYR A 130 -4.53 1.84 30.39
C TYR A 130 -3.96 2.97 29.52
N ASN A 131 -4.66 3.35 28.44
CA ASN A 131 -4.24 4.37 27.46
C ASN A 131 -2.87 4.06 26.82
N ILE A 132 -2.61 2.79 26.53
CA ILE A 132 -1.36 2.34 25.89
C ILE A 132 -1.56 2.25 24.37
N PRO A 133 -0.73 2.88 23.54
CA PRO A 133 -0.73 2.68 22.09
C PRO A 133 -0.48 1.21 21.72
N ILE A 134 -1.33 0.65 20.85
CA ILE A 134 -1.19 -0.74 20.39
C ILE A 134 -1.14 -0.83 18.87
N VAL A 135 -0.10 -1.47 18.34
CA VAL A 135 0.18 -1.60 16.91
C VAL A 135 -0.24 -2.96 16.41
N ASN A 136 -1.16 -3.02 15.43
CA ASN A 136 -1.46 -4.26 14.70
C ASN A 136 -0.64 -4.32 13.40
N PRO A 137 0.28 -5.30 13.26
CA PRO A 137 1.21 -5.37 12.14
C PRO A 137 0.64 -5.99 10.86
N VAL A 138 -0.44 -6.81 10.93
CA VAL A 138 -0.78 -7.71 9.81
C VAL A 138 -2.22 -7.62 9.32
N THR A 139 -3.16 -7.08 10.09
CA THR A 139 -4.56 -7.09 9.67
C THR A 139 -4.90 -5.98 8.68
N PRO A 140 -5.54 -6.30 7.54
CA PRO A 140 -6.11 -5.28 6.65
C PRO A 140 -7.50 -4.81 7.09
N ARG A 141 -8.10 -5.42 8.13
CA ARG A 141 -9.48 -5.14 8.58
C ARG A 141 -9.57 -3.80 9.28
N THR A 142 -10.61 -3.04 8.97
CA THR A 142 -10.86 -1.71 9.54
C THR A 142 -11.67 -1.74 10.84
N ASP A 143 -12.37 -2.84 11.13
CA ASP A 143 -13.14 -2.99 12.36
C ASP A 143 -12.28 -2.99 13.65
N VAL A 144 -10.97 -3.21 13.52
CA VAL A 144 -10.05 -3.18 14.69
C VAL A 144 -9.73 -1.77 15.17
N ILE A 145 -9.99 -0.75 14.35
CA ILE A 145 -9.74 0.66 14.68
C ILE A 145 -11.04 1.44 14.98
N GLU A 146 -12.21 0.84 14.74
CA GLU A 146 -13.49 1.49 14.98
C GLU A 146 -13.75 1.63 16.48
N ASN A 147 -13.87 2.86 16.97
CA ASN A 147 -14.04 3.20 18.41
C ASN A 147 -12.88 2.73 19.31
N HIS A 148 -11.67 2.57 18.75
CA HIS A 148 -10.45 2.21 19.48
C HIS A 148 -9.33 3.20 19.18
N PRO A 149 -9.30 4.38 19.82
CA PRO A 149 -8.37 5.48 19.46
C PRO A 149 -6.89 5.12 19.68
N ASN A 150 -6.60 4.17 20.55
CA ASN A 150 -5.21 3.74 20.85
C ASN A 150 -4.68 2.71 19.85
N VAL A 151 -5.52 2.20 18.94
CA VAL A 151 -5.10 1.19 17.97
C VAL A 151 -4.48 1.82 16.73
N ILE A 152 -3.32 1.32 16.35
CA ILE A 152 -2.59 1.73 15.15
C ILE A 152 -2.47 0.52 14.21
N LYS A 153 -3.13 0.58 13.06
CA LYS A 153 -3.12 -0.46 12.05
C LYS A 153 -2.16 -0.09 10.92
N VAL A 154 -1.02 -0.81 10.82
CA VAL A 154 0.03 -0.47 9.84
C VAL A 154 -0.18 -1.13 8.47
N LYS A 155 -0.95 -2.22 8.40
CA LYS A 155 -1.32 -2.79 7.10
C LYS A 155 -2.49 -2.03 6.52
N PRO A 156 -2.37 -1.40 5.32
CA PRO A 156 -3.46 -0.65 4.73
C PRO A 156 -4.62 -1.55 4.31
N SER A 157 -5.84 -1.02 4.39
CA SER A 157 -7.03 -1.70 3.88
C SER A 157 -7.15 -1.59 2.35
N ILE A 158 -8.01 -2.41 1.77
CA ILE A 158 -8.36 -2.28 0.34
C ILE A 158 -8.94 -0.89 0.04
N GLU A 159 -9.68 -0.32 0.98
CA GLU A 159 -10.25 1.04 0.82
C GLU A 159 -9.18 2.12 0.73
N ALA A 160 -8.05 1.93 1.41
CA ALA A 160 -6.91 2.84 1.32
C ALA A 160 -6.32 2.92 -0.11
N GLN A 161 -6.53 1.90 -0.97
CA GLN A 161 -6.13 1.93 -2.38
C GLN A 161 -6.88 2.99 -3.20
N LEU A 162 -8.02 3.47 -2.72
CA LEU A 162 -8.82 4.46 -3.45
C LEU A 162 -8.12 5.82 -3.54
N MET A 163 -7.28 6.17 -2.56
CA MET A 163 -6.53 7.42 -2.58
C MET A 163 -5.51 7.49 -3.73
N PRO A 164 -4.58 6.54 -3.87
CA PRO A 164 -3.67 6.53 -5.02
C PRO A 164 -4.39 6.26 -6.35
N LEU A 165 -5.50 5.53 -6.35
CA LEU A 165 -6.33 5.34 -7.55
C LEU A 165 -6.93 6.68 -8.03
N ASP A 166 -7.47 7.47 -7.11
CA ASP A 166 -7.99 8.81 -7.40
C ASP A 166 -6.91 9.70 -8.01
N SER A 167 -5.74 9.74 -7.40
CA SER A 167 -4.58 10.50 -7.89
C SER A 167 -4.11 10.02 -9.27
N LEU A 168 -4.07 8.70 -9.52
CA LEU A 168 -3.71 8.16 -10.82
C LEU A 168 -4.69 8.59 -11.92
N ILE A 169 -5.99 8.47 -11.68
CA ILE A 169 -7.00 8.85 -12.66
C ILE A 169 -6.91 10.34 -12.92
N LYS A 170 -6.90 11.16 -11.87
CA LYS A 170 -6.84 12.62 -11.97
C LYS A 170 -5.60 13.11 -12.72
N ASN A 171 -4.43 12.54 -12.45
CA ASN A 171 -3.17 13.07 -12.98
C ASN A 171 -2.79 12.47 -14.34
N TYR A 172 -3.19 11.22 -14.63
CA TYR A 172 -2.67 10.50 -15.79
C TYR A 172 -3.76 9.94 -16.71
N TYR A 173 -4.99 9.72 -16.21
CA TYR A 173 -6.03 9.00 -16.97
C TYR A 173 -7.35 9.75 -17.10
N HIS A 174 -7.41 11.03 -16.71
CA HIS A 174 -8.64 11.84 -16.79
C HIS A 174 -9.21 11.94 -18.22
N SER A 175 -8.35 11.88 -19.24
CA SER A 175 -8.75 11.96 -20.66
C SER A 175 -9.00 10.59 -21.31
N ASN A 176 -9.17 9.52 -20.52
CA ASN A 176 -9.36 8.17 -21.01
C ASN A 176 -10.78 7.66 -20.77
N SER A 177 -11.26 6.75 -21.63
CA SER A 177 -12.40 5.93 -21.25
C SER A 177 -11.98 4.90 -20.21
N ILE A 178 -12.81 4.71 -19.19
CA ILE A 178 -12.50 3.85 -18.04
C ILE A 178 -13.48 2.69 -18.01
N PHE A 179 -12.94 1.47 -18.02
CA PHE A 179 -13.70 0.22 -17.94
C PHE A 179 -13.45 -0.42 -16.58
N ILE A 180 -14.48 -0.49 -15.74
CA ILE A 180 -14.41 -1.13 -14.43
C ILE A 180 -14.89 -2.56 -14.59
N ILE A 181 -13.96 -3.50 -14.56
CA ILE A 181 -14.22 -4.93 -14.75
C ILE A 181 -14.18 -5.60 -13.39
N ARG A 182 -15.31 -6.17 -12.97
CA ARG A 182 -15.43 -6.82 -11.68
C ARG A 182 -15.83 -8.28 -11.80
N GLN A 183 -15.41 -9.07 -10.84
CA GLN A 183 -15.96 -10.39 -10.61
C GLN A 183 -17.39 -10.26 -10.04
N ASP A 184 -18.31 -11.15 -10.42
CA ASP A 184 -19.70 -11.12 -9.97
C ASP A 184 -19.83 -11.58 -8.51
N ARG A 185 -19.55 -10.68 -7.57
CA ARG A 185 -19.68 -10.89 -6.12
C ARG A 185 -20.44 -9.73 -5.49
N TYR A 186 -21.47 -10.07 -4.71
CA TYR A 186 -22.25 -9.05 -4.00
C TYR A 186 -21.41 -8.29 -2.96
N SER A 187 -20.48 -8.97 -2.28
CA SER A 187 -19.60 -8.37 -1.27
C SER A 187 -18.77 -7.19 -1.78
N ASP A 188 -18.54 -7.14 -3.09
CA ASP A 188 -17.66 -6.15 -3.70
C ASP A 188 -18.40 -4.88 -4.16
N THR A 189 -19.74 -4.84 -4.02
CA THR A 189 -20.57 -3.76 -4.56
C THR A 189 -20.22 -2.40 -3.97
N ALA A 190 -19.94 -2.32 -2.67
CA ALA A 190 -19.62 -1.05 -2.00
C ALA A 190 -18.31 -0.44 -2.55
N ILE A 191 -17.26 -1.23 -2.68
CA ILE A 191 -15.96 -0.76 -3.19
C ILE A 191 -16.05 -0.41 -4.67
N ILE A 192 -16.80 -1.17 -5.46
CA ILE A 192 -17.02 -0.88 -6.89
C ILE A 192 -17.77 0.43 -7.09
N ASN A 193 -18.75 0.73 -6.24
CA ASN A 193 -19.46 2.02 -6.30
C ASN A 193 -18.50 3.18 -6.02
N LYS A 194 -17.62 3.06 -5.02
CA LYS A 194 -16.58 4.07 -4.73
C LYS A 194 -15.60 4.23 -5.91
N ILE A 195 -15.15 3.13 -6.52
CA ILE A 195 -14.28 3.18 -7.72
C ILE A 195 -15.00 3.88 -8.88
N THR A 196 -16.29 3.58 -9.08
CA THR A 196 -17.11 4.20 -10.15
C THR A 196 -17.28 5.70 -9.91
N GLU A 197 -17.50 6.11 -8.66
CA GLU A 197 -17.59 7.52 -8.28
C GLU A 197 -16.28 8.26 -8.54
N ILE A 198 -15.15 7.68 -8.12
CA ILE A 198 -13.81 8.24 -8.37
C ILE A 198 -13.55 8.39 -9.86
N ALA A 199 -13.83 7.36 -10.66
CA ALA A 199 -13.68 7.41 -12.08
C ALA A 199 -14.55 8.51 -12.71
N SER A 200 -15.82 8.58 -12.31
CA SER A 200 -16.79 9.52 -12.88
C SER A 200 -16.49 10.99 -12.57
N ARG A 201 -15.96 11.29 -11.37
CA ARG A 201 -15.63 12.67 -10.98
C ARG A 201 -14.34 13.19 -11.58
N ASN A 202 -13.40 12.28 -11.92
CA ASN A 202 -12.08 12.65 -12.44
C ASN A 202 -11.97 12.60 -13.96
N ILE A 203 -12.94 12.00 -14.66
CA ILE A 203 -12.90 11.88 -16.11
C ILE A 203 -13.38 13.15 -16.78
N ASP A 204 -12.65 13.63 -17.78
CA ASP A 204 -13.10 14.73 -18.63
C ASP A 204 -14.25 14.26 -19.52
N SER A 205 -15.28 15.09 -19.67
CA SER A 205 -16.45 14.76 -20.52
C SER A 205 -16.10 14.56 -22.00
N CYS A 206 -15.03 15.25 -22.48
CA CYS A 206 -14.50 15.14 -23.82
C CYS A 206 -12.97 15.02 -23.77
N SER A 207 -12.39 14.15 -24.58
CA SER A 207 -10.95 14.09 -24.78
C SER A 207 -10.48 15.30 -25.59
N TYR A 208 -9.21 15.69 -25.38
CA TYR A 208 -8.53 16.61 -26.29
C TYR A 208 -8.50 15.94 -27.69
N VAL A 209 -9.09 16.61 -28.66
CA VAL A 209 -9.20 16.12 -30.04
C VAL A 209 -8.33 17.00 -30.90
N ASP A 210 -7.19 16.49 -31.35
CA ASP A 210 -6.42 17.16 -32.39
C ASP A 210 -6.99 16.85 -33.79
N ASN A 211 -6.61 17.65 -34.79
CA ASN A 211 -7.08 17.47 -36.15
C ASN A 211 -6.76 16.09 -36.74
N ARG A 212 -5.66 15.48 -36.34
CA ARG A 212 -5.25 14.13 -36.77
C ARG A 212 -6.18 13.06 -36.22
N HIS A 213 -6.62 13.16 -34.97
CA HIS A 213 -7.62 12.26 -34.39
C HIS A 213 -8.97 12.36 -35.10
N ILE A 214 -9.40 13.59 -35.39
CA ILE A 214 -10.65 13.82 -36.15
C ILE A 214 -10.58 13.15 -37.51
N VAL A 215 -9.52 13.41 -38.29
CA VAL A 215 -9.32 12.84 -39.65
C VAL A 215 -9.33 11.31 -39.61
N ASN A 216 -8.58 10.71 -38.69
CA ASN A 216 -8.49 9.26 -38.60
C ASN A 216 -9.83 8.63 -38.19
N THR A 217 -10.55 9.26 -37.26
CA THR A 217 -11.87 8.80 -36.84
C THR A 217 -12.89 8.90 -38.02
N ILE A 218 -12.85 9.99 -38.77
CA ILE A 218 -13.69 10.14 -40.00
C ILE A 218 -13.35 9.04 -40.99
N LYS A 219 -12.07 8.80 -41.27
CA LYS A 219 -11.65 7.72 -42.22
C LYS A 219 -12.13 6.35 -41.76
N ALA A 220 -12.00 6.04 -40.42
CA ALA A 220 -12.42 4.76 -39.87
C ALA A 220 -13.96 4.56 -39.92
N HIS A 221 -14.76 5.63 -39.81
CA HIS A 221 -16.21 5.57 -39.71
C HIS A 221 -16.95 6.15 -40.90
N GLN A 222 -16.26 6.37 -41.99
CA GLN A 222 -16.80 7.00 -43.22
C GLN A 222 -18.08 6.32 -43.75
N LYS A 223 -18.20 5.00 -43.59
CA LYS A 223 -19.41 4.24 -43.93
C LYS A 223 -20.61 4.54 -43.01
N ARG A 224 -20.38 4.91 -41.78
CA ARG A 224 -21.42 5.20 -40.79
C ARG A 224 -21.93 6.64 -40.90
N TRP A 225 -21.06 7.58 -41.32
CA TRP A 225 -21.38 9.01 -41.44
C TRP A 225 -21.59 9.40 -42.91
N LYS A 226 -22.53 8.76 -43.58
CA LYS A 226 -22.87 9.01 -45.00
C LYS A 226 -23.28 10.46 -45.32
N TYR A 227 -23.59 11.26 -44.30
CA TYR A 227 -23.96 12.67 -44.44
C TYR A 227 -22.76 13.61 -44.48
N LEU A 228 -21.55 13.13 -44.16
CA LEU A 228 -20.33 13.90 -44.23
C LEU A 228 -19.74 13.78 -45.66
N LYS A 229 -19.93 14.81 -46.46
CA LYS A 229 -19.10 15.01 -47.64
C LYS A 229 -17.72 15.50 -47.17
N VAL A 230 -16.75 14.59 -47.11
CA VAL A 230 -15.36 14.92 -46.91
C VAL A 230 -14.75 15.17 -48.27
N GLU A 231 -14.54 16.44 -48.64
CA GLU A 231 -13.73 16.78 -49.79
C GLU A 231 -12.26 16.64 -49.41
N TYR A 232 -11.59 15.65 -50.02
CA TYR A 232 -10.15 15.50 -49.92
C TYR A 232 -9.52 16.43 -50.95
N ALA A 233 -8.68 17.37 -50.52
CA ALA A 233 -7.75 18.02 -51.42
C ALA A 233 -6.70 16.98 -51.87
N GLU A 234 -6.61 16.71 -53.14
CA GLU A 234 -5.66 15.78 -53.76
C GLU A 234 -4.21 16.24 -53.77
N SER A 235 -3.78 17.02 -52.83
CA SER A 235 -2.39 17.48 -52.77
C SER A 235 -1.74 17.10 -51.44
N ASP A 236 -0.76 16.26 -51.61
CA ASP A 236 0.38 16.03 -50.75
C ASP A 236 0.21 15.47 -49.33
N TYR A 237 0.91 14.41 -49.17
CA TYR A 237 1.20 13.54 -48.02
C TYR A 237 1.45 14.16 -46.65
N LEU A 238 1.31 15.46 -46.43
CA LEU A 238 1.74 16.13 -45.20
C LEU A 238 0.82 17.23 -44.64
N THR A 239 -0.31 17.54 -45.25
CA THR A 239 -1.22 18.55 -44.65
C THR A 239 -2.62 17.96 -44.49
N ASP A 240 -2.91 17.53 -43.24
CA ASP A 240 -4.24 17.09 -42.81
C ASP A 240 -5.24 18.27 -42.73
N ASN A 241 -5.38 19.05 -43.80
CA ASN A 241 -6.36 20.13 -43.89
C ASN A 241 -7.71 19.58 -44.33
N ILE A 242 -8.46 19.03 -43.35
CA ILE A 242 -9.90 18.82 -43.55
C ILE A 242 -10.59 20.12 -43.13
N SER A 243 -11.13 20.84 -44.10
CA SER A 243 -12.00 21.97 -43.83
C SER A 243 -13.41 21.45 -43.50
N LEU A 244 -13.67 21.22 -42.21
CA LEU A 244 -14.99 20.94 -41.66
C LEU A 244 -15.56 22.21 -41.06
N ASP A 245 -16.84 22.49 -41.37
CA ASP A 245 -17.53 23.57 -40.66
C ASP A 245 -17.69 23.21 -39.14
N VAL A 246 -17.77 24.23 -38.30
CA VAL A 246 -17.82 24.07 -36.84
C VAL A 246 -19.01 23.24 -36.37
N ASP A 247 -20.14 23.30 -37.10
CA ASP A 247 -21.34 22.56 -36.70
C ASP A 247 -21.23 21.06 -37.09
N SER A 248 -20.60 20.75 -38.21
CA SER A 248 -20.27 19.36 -38.58
C SER A 248 -19.27 18.76 -37.58
N LEU A 249 -18.22 19.50 -37.16
CA LEU A 249 -17.30 19.09 -36.12
C LEU A 249 -17.99 18.85 -34.79
N ARG A 250 -18.89 19.75 -34.39
CA ARG A 250 -19.68 19.58 -33.13
C ARG A 250 -20.57 18.34 -33.20
N ARG A 251 -21.22 18.07 -34.33
CA ARG A 251 -22.03 16.86 -34.49
C ARG A 251 -21.18 15.60 -34.44
N ILE A 252 -20.04 15.57 -35.12
CA ILE A 252 -19.12 14.44 -35.07
C ILE A 252 -18.65 14.18 -33.65
N ILE A 253 -18.25 15.25 -32.91
CA ILE A 253 -17.78 15.15 -31.54
C ILE A 253 -18.91 14.69 -30.60
N ASN A 254 -20.13 15.19 -30.80
CA ASN A 254 -21.28 14.84 -29.98
C ASN A 254 -21.85 13.45 -30.27
N ASP A 255 -21.85 13.02 -31.52
CA ASP A 255 -22.46 11.75 -31.97
C ASP A 255 -21.49 10.56 -31.88
N SER A 256 -20.19 10.82 -31.72
CA SER A 256 -19.19 9.77 -31.75
C SER A 256 -18.73 9.38 -30.34
N THR A 257 -18.97 8.15 -29.97
CA THR A 257 -18.39 7.53 -28.76
C THR A 257 -16.85 7.56 -28.76
N ALA A 258 -16.24 7.71 -29.96
CA ALA A 258 -14.78 7.79 -30.11
C ALA A 258 -14.16 9.04 -29.47
N PHE A 259 -14.94 10.11 -29.24
CA PHE A 259 -14.47 11.35 -28.64
C PHE A 259 -14.96 11.58 -27.22
N ARG A 260 -15.93 10.81 -26.77
CA ARG A 260 -16.41 10.87 -25.37
C ARG A 260 -15.61 9.94 -24.50
N ASN A 261 -15.22 10.44 -23.36
CA ASN A 261 -14.73 9.60 -22.28
C ASN A 261 -15.93 9.02 -21.53
N MET A 262 -15.86 7.76 -21.19
CA MET A 262 -16.97 7.03 -20.57
C MET A 262 -16.46 6.19 -19.42
N VAL A 263 -17.27 6.05 -18.39
CA VAL A 263 -17.08 5.05 -17.33
C VAL A 263 -18.05 3.89 -17.61
N VAL A 264 -17.51 2.72 -17.90
CA VAL A 264 -18.28 1.54 -18.24
C VAL A 264 -18.06 0.46 -17.19
N ASN A 265 -19.11 0.06 -16.49
CA ASN A 265 -19.08 -1.03 -15.53
C ASN A 265 -19.35 -2.37 -16.21
N ILE A 266 -18.45 -3.34 -16.05
CA ILE A 266 -18.56 -4.67 -16.62
C ILE A 266 -18.59 -5.71 -15.49
N ASN A 267 -19.72 -6.39 -15.34
CA ASN A 267 -19.82 -7.60 -14.54
C ASN A 267 -19.36 -8.79 -15.39
N TYR A 268 -18.15 -9.26 -15.16
CA TYR A 268 -17.49 -10.21 -16.04
C TYR A 268 -18.26 -11.52 -16.25
N LYS A 269 -18.89 -12.04 -15.21
CA LYS A 269 -19.63 -13.31 -15.33
C LYS A 269 -20.85 -13.19 -16.23
N ARG A 270 -21.56 -12.05 -16.18
CA ARG A 270 -22.78 -11.81 -16.95
C ARG A 270 -22.52 -11.23 -18.32
N ASP A 271 -21.69 -10.18 -18.39
CA ASP A 271 -21.54 -9.35 -19.59
C ASP A 271 -20.29 -9.73 -20.41
N SER A 272 -19.43 -10.62 -19.88
CA SER A 272 -18.11 -10.92 -20.46
C SER A 272 -17.31 -9.62 -20.67
N LEU A 273 -16.66 -9.44 -21.82
CA LEU A 273 -15.99 -8.19 -22.21
C LEU A 273 -16.63 -7.56 -23.48
N ASN A 274 -17.84 -7.96 -23.83
CA ASN A 274 -18.52 -7.43 -25.00
C ASN A 274 -18.66 -5.89 -25.01
N PRO A 275 -18.95 -5.21 -23.87
CA PRO A 275 -19.03 -3.75 -23.86
C PRO A 275 -17.73 -3.04 -24.28
N VAL A 276 -16.58 -3.70 -24.21
CA VAL A 276 -15.31 -3.13 -24.68
C VAL A 276 -15.37 -2.85 -26.17
N THR A 277 -15.91 -3.77 -26.97
CA THR A 277 -16.01 -3.59 -28.44
C THR A 277 -16.93 -2.45 -28.84
N ASP A 278 -17.90 -2.10 -27.99
CA ASP A 278 -18.88 -1.05 -28.26
C ASP A 278 -18.36 0.35 -27.88
N TYR A 279 -17.50 0.43 -26.85
CA TYR A 279 -17.14 1.71 -26.23
C TYR A 279 -15.64 2.01 -26.20
N ALA A 280 -14.76 1.02 -26.43
CA ALA A 280 -13.32 1.26 -26.43
C ALA A 280 -12.86 2.06 -27.66
N SER A 281 -11.92 2.96 -27.41
CA SER A 281 -11.27 3.69 -28.50
C SER A 281 -10.11 2.86 -29.08
N SER A 282 -10.08 2.71 -30.41
CA SER A 282 -8.93 2.11 -31.11
C SER A 282 -7.75 3.08 -31.26
N MET A 283 -7.96 4.37 -30.95
CA MET A 283 -6.98 5.43 -31.19
C MET A 283 -6.40 6.04 -29.93
N ARG A 284 -7.12 5.93 -28.81
CA ARG A 284 -6.74 6.48 -27.53
C ARG A 284 -6.59 5.36 -26.53
N ASN A 285 -5.75 5.58 -25.51
CA ASN A 285 -5.62 4.63 -24.43
C ASN A 285 -6.96 4.45 -23.67
N ASN A 286 -7.26 3.23 -23.31
CA ASN A 286 -8.40 2.85 -22.50
C ASN A 286 -7.87 2.34 -21.15
N LEU A 287 -8.39 2.87 -20.06
CA LEU A 287 -8.02 2.44 -18.73
C LEU A 287 -8.97 1.32 -18.27
N PHE A 288 -8.40 0.17 -17.98
CA PHE A 288 -9.14 -0.94 -17.37
C PHE A 288 -8.81 -1.02 -15.89
N ILE A 289 -9.80 -0.89 -15.04
CA ILE A 289 -9.69 -1.11 -13.60
C ILE A 289 -10.30 -2.47 -13.32
N VAL A 290 -9.47 -3.44 -13.00
CA VAL A 290 -9.90 -4.83 -12.77
C VAL A 290 -9.93 -5.09 -11.28
N TYR A 291 -11.11 -5.43 -10.76
CA TYR A 291 -11.31 -5.73 -9.35
C TYR A 291 -11.75 -7.17 -9.12
N GLY A 292 -10.95 -7.93 -8.41
CA GLY A 292 -11.23 -9.31 -8.03
C GLY A 292 -10.04 -9.96 -7.35
N ASN A 293 -10.30 -10.87 -6.41
CA ASN A 293 -9.28 -11.53 -5.60
C ASN A 293 -9.13 -13.04 -5.90
N ASP A 294 -9.62 -13.48 -7.06
CA ASP A 294 -9.59 -14.88 -7.49
C ASP A 294 -8.54 -15.09 -8.59
N LYS A 295 -7.65 -16.06 -8.40
CA LYS A 295 -6.57 -16.37 -9.35
C LYS A 295 -7.08 -16.83 -10.72
N VAL A 296 -8.20 -17.56 -10.76
CA VAL A 296 -8.80 -18.06 -12.03
C VAL A 296 -9.33 -16.88 -12.81
N PHE A 297 -10.11 -16.00 -12.13
CA PHE A 297 -10.59 -14.75 -12.72
C PHE A 297 -9.43 -13.90 -13.25
N ALA A 298 -8.36 -13.73 -12.47
CA ALA A 298 -7.19 -12.96 -12.86
C ALA A 298 -6.55 -13.51 -14.16
N ASN A 299 -6.33 -14.82 -14.24
CA ASN A 299 -5.78 -15.46 -15.44
C ASN A 299 -6.70 -15.32 -16.65
N GLU A 300 -8.01 -15.48 -16.48
CA GLU A 300 -8.97 -15.31 -17.57
C GLU A 300 -8.98 -13.87 -18.11
N ILE A 301 -8.97 -12.87 -17.21
CA ILE A 301 -8.93 -11.47 -17.62
C ILE A 301 -7.63 -11.15 -18.34
N VAL A 302 -6.47 -11.55 -17.80
CA VAL A 302 -5.18 -11.34 -18.45
C VAL A 302 -5.18 -11.92 -19.87
N ASN A 303 -5.65 -13.14 -20.05
CA ASN A 303 -5.69 -13.79 -21.37
C ASN A 303 -6.65 -13.08 -22.36
N LYS A 304 -7.80 -12.60 -21.88
CA LYS A 304 -8.77 -11.87 -22.75
C LYS A 304 -8.28 -10.48 -23.10
N VAL A 305 -7.74 -9.74 -22.13
CA VAL A 305 -7.19 -8.41 -22.38
C VAL A 305 -5.98 -8.47 -23.30
N THR A 306 -5.14 -9.50 -23.19
CA THR A 306 -4.01 -9.72 -24.12
C THR A 306 -4.45 -9.80 -25.58
N LYS A 307 -5.63 -10.34 -25.87
CA LYS A 307 -6.20 -10.36 -27.23
C LYS A 307 -6.77 -8.99 -27.64
N LEU A 308 -7.31 -8.24 -26.69
CA LEU A 308 -7.88 -6.91 -26.96
C LEU A 308 -6.81 -5.86 -27.26
N ILE A 309 -5.59 -5.97 -26.68
CA ILE A 309 -4.49 -5.03 -26.95
C ILE A 309 -4.03 -5.04 -28.43
N GLU A 310 -4.33 -6.08 -29.19
CA GLU A 310 -4.05 -6.11 -30.63
C GLU A 310 -4.89 -5.07 -31.40
N HIS A 311 -6.03 -4.64 -30.83
CA HIS A 311 -6.98 -3.75 -31.45
C HIS A 311 -7.16 -2.41 -30.73
N TYR A 312 -6.86 -2.38 -29.44
CA TYR A 312 -7.09 -1.22 -28.57
C TYR A 312 -5.84 -0.93 -27.70
N PRO A 313 -5.36 0.31 -27.64
CA PRO A 313 -4.40 0.71 -26.62
C PRO A 313 -5.04 0.57 -25.23
N ILE A 314 -4.49 -0.25 -24.36
CA ILE A 314 -5.05 -0.54 -23.02
C ILE A 314 -3.97 -0.43 -21.96
N THR A 315 -4.30 0.23 -20.86
CA THR A 315 -3.58 0.18 -19.59
C THR A 315 -4.47 -0.47 -18.55
N VAL A 316 -3.93 -1.38 -17.75
CA VAL A 316 -4.70 -2.13 -16.76
C VAL A 316 -4.23 -1.78 -15.35
N ILE A 317 -5.16 -1.38 -14.47
CA ILE A 317 -4.96 -1.29 -13.03
C ILE A 317 -5.57 -2.54 -12.40
N MET A 318 -4.81 -3.25 -11.59
CA MET A 318 -5.20 -4.51 -10.97
C MET A 318 -5.39 -4.36 -9.47
N LEU A 319 -6.61 -4.59 -9.00
CA LEU A 319 -7.02 -4.44 -7.60
C LEU A 319 -7.70 -5.73 -7.10
N PRO A 320 -7.56 -6.10 -5.83
CA PRO A 320 -6.70 -5.47 -4.81
C PRO A 320 -5.21 -5.86 -4.90
N GLU A 321 -4.79 -7.06 -4.64
CA GLU A 321 -3.37 -7.42 -4.46
C GLU A 321 -2.95 -8.52 -5.46
N TRP A 322 -3.04 -8.23 -6.74
CA TRP A 322 -2.66 -9.20 -7.77
C TRP A 322 -1.16 -9.52 -7.82
N SER A 323 -0.33 -8.68 -7.21
CA SER A 323 1.10 -8.95 -7.02
C SER A 323 1.37 -10.28 -6.33
N LYS A 324 0.42 -10.78 -5.53
CA LYS A 324 0.48 -12.07 -4.82
C LYS A 324 0.14 -13.28 -5.70
N PHE A 325 -0.40 -13.06 -6.90
CA PHE A 325 -0.76 -14.16 -7.79
C PHE A 325 0.46 -14.66 -8.57
N THR A 326 0.98 -15.81 -8.16
CA THR A 326 2.02 -16.52 -8.90
C THR A 326 1.48 -17.14 -10.18
N GLY A 327 2.23 -17.05 -11.28
CA GLY A 327 1.88 -17.70 -12.56
C GLY A 327 1.12 -16.80 -13.55
N LEU A 328 0.98 -15.50 -13.27
CA LEU A 328 0.63 -14.55 -14.31
C LEU A 328 1.84 -14.33 -15.22
N PHE A 329 1.62 -14.37 -16.54
CA PHE A 329 2.69 -14.22 -17.51
C PHE A 329 3.18 -12.77 -17.58
N ASN A 330 4.43 -12.52 -17.20
CA ASN A 330 5.03 -11.19 -17.19
C ASN A 330 4.95 -10.48 -18.55
N ASP A 331 5.13 -11.20 -19.65
CA ASP A 331 5.01 -10.64 -21.01
C ASP A 331 3.65 -10.01 -21.27
N ASN A 332 2.57 -10.67 -20.83
CA ASN A 332 1.21 -10.15 -20.97
C ASN A 332 1.00 -8.92 -20.10
N LEU A 333 1.53 -8.94 -18.88
CA LEU A 333 1.43 -7.82 -17.95
C LEU A 333 2.17 -6.58 -18.46
N MET A 334 3.32 -6.77 -19.11
CA MET A 334 4.04 -5.67 -19.75
C MET A 334 3.28 -5.11 -20.96
N LYS A 335 2.75 -5.98 -21.83
CA LYS A 335 2.00 -5.56 -23.02
C LYS A 335 0.78 -4.70 -22.66
N MET A 336 0.12 -4.97 -21.54
CA MET A 336 -1.03 -4.21 -21.06
C MET A 336 -0.68 -3.08 -20.09
N HIS A 337 0.60 -2.73 -19.99
CA HIS A 337 1.09 -1.67 -19.09
C HIS A 337 0.54 -1.80 -17.67
N ALA A 338 0.53 -3.04 -17.14
CA ALA A 338 -0.13 -3.38 -15.89
C ALA A 338 0.40 -2.57 -14.71
N ILE A 339 -0.52 -1.99 -13.95
CA ILE A 339 -0.27 -1.20 -12.74
C ILE A 339 -0.80 -2.00 -11.55
N TYR A 340 0.02 -2.06 -10.52
CA TYR A 340 -0.25 -2.79 -9.29
C TYR A 340 -0.18 -1.88 -8.09
N PHE A 341 -0.94 -2.27 -7.07
CA PHE A 341 -0.84 -1.75 -5.73
C PHE A 341 -0.22 -2.84 -4.85
N ASP A 342 0.79 -2.48 -4.08
CA ASP A 342 1.42 -3.38 -3.13
C ASP A 342 1.69 -2.63 -1.83
N ASP A 343 1.43 -3.26 -0.69
CA ASP A 343 1.77 -2.71 0.62
C ASP A 343 3.30 -2.74 0.88
N LYS A 344 4.05 -3.38 -0.01
CA LYS A 344 5.50 -3.56 0.07
C LYS A 344 6.17 -3.29 -1.27
N TYR A 345 7.27 -2.58 -1.22
CA TYR A 345 8.19 -2.44 -2.35
C TYR A 345 9.62 -2.34 -1.82
N LEU A 346 10.44 -3.32 -2.14
CA LEU A 346 11.82 -3.36 -1.69
C LEU A 346 12.75 -2.95 -2.82
N ASP A 347 13.44 -1.84 -2.65
CA ASP A 347 14.47 -1.39 -3.56
C ASP A 347 15.85 -1.90 -3.10
N TYR A 348 16.31 -2.97 -3.72
CA TYR A 348 17.62 -3.58 -3.42
C TYR A 348 18.82 -2.69 -3.77
N GLN A 349 18.63 -1.58 -4.49
CA GLN A 349 19.68 -0.59 -4.75
C GLN A 349 19.75 0.49 -3.67
N ASN A 350 18.80 0.51 -2.75
CA ASN A 350 18.79 1.43 -1.64
C ASN A 350 19.81 1.00 -0.58
N ILE A 351 20.75 1.90 -0.25
CA ILE A 351 21.83 1.64 0.73
C ILE A 351 21.33 1.22 2.10
N ARG A 352 20.12 1.65 2.52
CA ARG A 352 19.51 1.24 3.79
C ARG A 352 19.07 -0.20 3.76
N VAL A 353 18.46 -0.63 2.64
CA VAL A 353 18.04 -2.02 2.42
C VAL A 353 19.27 -2.92 2.39
N GLU A 354 20.31 -2.55 1.66
CA GLU A 354 21.57 -3.29 1.61
C GLU A 354 22.20 -3.41 3.00
N SER A 355 22.27 -2.30 3.75
CA SER A 355 22.79 -2.29 5.12
C SER A 355 22.00 -3.20 6.06
N PHE A 356 20.66 -3.19 5.96
CA PHE A 356 19.80 -4.09 6.75
C PHE A 356 20.07 -5.55 6.42
N ILE A 357 20.12 -5.91 5.12
CA ILE A 357 20.40 -7.28 4.69
C ILE A 357 21.74 -7.76 5.22
N CYS A 358 22.79 -6.93 5.14
CA CYS A 358 24.10 -7.26 5.68
C CYS A 358 24.06 -7.48 7.20
N LYS A 359 23.38 -6.61 7.95
CA LYS A 359 23.22 -6.78 9.42
C LYS A 359 22.46 -8.06 9.76
N PHE A 360 21.38 -8.35 9.02
CA PHE A 360 20.55 -9.53 9.24
C PHE A 360 21.34 -10.82 8.99
N ARG A 361 22.03 -10.92 7.85
CA ARG A 361 22.90 -12.05 7.50
C ARG A 361 24.00 -12.28 8.53
N ASN A 362 24.66 -11.21 8.96
CA ASN A 362 25.75 -11.30 9.93
C ASN A 362 25.28 -11.77 11.31
N ARG A 363 24.04 -11.48 11.69
CA ARG A 363 23.52 -11.84 13.01
C ARG A 363 22.84 -13.19 13.03
N TYR A 364 22.09 -13.53 11.98
CA TYR A 364 21.22 -14.71 11.96
C TYR A 364 21.62 -15.78 10.95
N GLU A 365 22.69 -15.55 10.18
CA GLU A 365 23.23 -16.47 9.18
C GLU A 365 22.21 -16.96 8.14
N THR A 366 21.19 -16.14 7.87
CA THR A 366 20.11 -16.43 6.91
C THR A 366 19.66 -15.19 6.14
N GLU A 367 18.84 -15.38 5.09
CA GLU A 367 18.27 -14.29 4.31
C GLU A 367 17.03 -13.72 5.00
N PRO A 368 16.89 -12.39 5.08
CA PRO A 368 15.66 -11.78 5.58
C PRO A 368 14.50 -12.04 4.62
N ASN A 369 13.36 -12.45 5.16
CA ASN A 369 12.11 -12.53 4.41
C ASN A 369 11.27 -11.24 4.62
N ASP A 370 10.09 -11.19 3.99
CA ASP A 370 9.17 -10.03 4.09
C ASP A 370 8.86 -9.61 5.52
N TYR A 371 8.78 -10.57 6.44
CA TYR A 371 8.51 -10.26 7.86
C TYR A 371 9.70 -9.61 8.55
N ALA A 372 10.94 -9.92 8.13
CA ALA A 372 12.12 -9.26 8.68
C ALA A 372 12.11 -7.76 8.39
N TYR A 373 11.82 -7.39 7.16
CA TYR A 373 11.69 -5.97 6.78
C TYR A 373 10.53 -5.30 7.49
N GLN A 374 9.40 -5.99 7.64
CA GLN A 374 8.23 -5.46 8.34
C GLN A 374 8.51 -5.24 9.84
N GLY A 375 9.17 -6.19 10.50
CA GLY A 375 9.57 -6.05 11.90
C GLY A 375 10.54 -4.89 12.09
N PHE A 376 11.51 -4.74 11.19
CA PHE A 376 12.43 -3.61 11.19
C PHE A 376 11.69 -2.28 10.99
N ASP A 377 10.84 -2.16 9.98
CA ASP A 377 10.12 -0.92 9.69
C ASP A 377 9.22 -0.47 10.84
N ILE A 378 8.51 -1.41 11.47
CA ILE A 378 7.67 -1.13 12.65
C ILE A 378 8.54 -0.72 13.85
N GLY A 379 9.57 -1.49 14.16
CA GLY A 379 10.48 -1.15 15.25
C GLY A 379 11.17 0.20 15.03
N TRP A 380 11.69 0.43 13.82
CA TRP A 380 12.35 1.68 13.47
C TRP A 380 11.42 2.88 13.57
N TYR A 381 10.20 2.80 13.05
CA TYR A 381 9.24 3.89 13.07
C TYR A 381 8.80 4.23 14.51
N PHE A 382 8.27 3.24 15.22
CA PHE A 382 7.64 3.50 16.49
C PHE A 382 8.63 3.76 17.65
N LEU A 383 9.79 3.12 17.65
CA LEU A 383 10.81 3.42 18.66
C LEU A 383 11.41 4.81 18.48
N ASN A 384 11.62 5.29 17.23
CA ASN A 384 12.00 6.68 17.00
C ASN A 384 10.88 7.66 17.37
N ALA A 385 9.61 7.30 17.15
CA ALA A 385 8.48 8.14 17.55
C ALA A 385 8.36 8.23 19.08
N LEU A 386 8.55 7.12 19.81
CA LEU A 386 8.58 7.12 21.26
C LEU A 386 9.73 7.97 21.81
N ASP A 387 10.95 7.86 21.25
CA ASP A 387 12.09 8.68 21.65
C ASP A 387 11.82 10.19 21.47
N LEU A 388 11.08 10.57 20.42
CA LEU A 388 10.81 11.97 20.11
C LEU A 388 9.63 12.55 20.89
N PHE A 389 8.57 11.77 21.07
CA PHE A 389 7.27 12.28 21.54
C PHE A 389 6.84 11.67 22.90
N GLY A 390 7.51 10.60 23.37
CA GLY A 390 7.14 9.91 24.61
C GLY A 390 5.68 9.48 24.61
N ASP A 391 4.98 9.69 25.73
CA ASP A 391 3.57 9.32 25.94
C ASP A 391 2.60 10.01 24.96
N GLU A 392 3.02 11.14 24.39
CA GLU A 392 2.23 11.90 23.43
C GLU A 392 2.36 11.39 21.99
N MET A 393 3.12 10.30 21.75
CA MET A 393 3.43 9.79 20.40
C MET A 393 2.19 9.68 19.51
N ILE A 394 1.09 9.19 20.04
CA ILE A 394 -0.13 8.95 19.27
C ILE A 394 -0.71 10.23 18.66
N ASN A 395 -0.47 11.38 19.25
CA ASN A 395 -0.99 12.68 18.80
C ASN A 395 -0.21 13.27 17.62
N TYR A 396 0.97 12.72 17.31
CA TYR A 396 1.86 13.23 16.26
C TYR A 396 1.98 12.29 15.06
N LEU A 397 1.28 11.15 15.04
CA LEU A 397 1.41 10.13 13.99
C LEU A 397 0.93 10.60 12.62
N ASP A 398 0.00 11.57 12.55
CA ASP A 398 -0.49 12.13 11.28
C ASP A 398 0.61 12.87 10.49
N ASP A 399 1.54 13.52 11.21
CA ASP A 399 2.60 14.36 10.64
C ASP A 399 3.98 13.69 10.71
N TYR A 400 4.10 12.56 11.41
CA TYR A 400 5.37 11.90 11.59
C TYR A 400 5.70 10.98 10.41
N ASP A 401 6.79 11.30 9.72
CA ASP A 401 7.25 10.57 8.55
C ASP A 401 8.76 10.35 8.60
N ILE A 402 9.18 9.09 8.52
CA ILE A 402 10.58 8.71 8.40
C ILE A 402 10.75 7.63 7.33
N PRO A 403 11.91 7.60 6.65
CA PRO A 403 12.16 6.61 5.63
C PRO A 403 12.24 5.20 6.22
N LEU A 404 11.47 4.28 5.63
CA LEU A 404 11.42 2.85 5.93
C LEU A 404 12.08 2.03 4.81
N LEU A 405 12.18 0.71 4.97
CA LEU A 405 12.83 -0.19 4.01
C LEU A 405 11.92 -0.56 2.85
N GLN A 406 10.68 -1.00 3.14
CA GLN A 406 9.78 -1.58 2.14
C GLN A 406 8.46 -0.83 1.97
N THR A 407 8.16 0.15 2.83
CA THR A 407 6.90 0.86 2.82
C THR A 407 7.07 2.29 3.32
N ARG A 408 5.97 2.98 3.53
CA ARG A 408 5.87 4.24 4.23
C ARG A 408 4.66 4.16 5.16
N PHE A 409 4.71 4.78 6.30
CA PHE A 409 3.53 4.91 7.14
C PHE A 409 2.96 6.32 6.98
N HIS A 410 1.82 6.37 6.31
CA HIS A 410 0.96 7.55 6.23
C HIS A 410 -0.26 7.28 7.08
N LEU A 411 -0.07 7.46 8.39
CA LEU A 411 -1.06 7.12 9.40
C LEU A 411 -2.12 8.22 9.46
N GLN A 412 -3.38 7.85 9.32
CA GLN A 412 -4.53 8.75 9.41
C GLN A 412 -5.64 8.12 10.24
N ARG A 413 -6.41 8.94 10.95
CA ARG A 413 -7.64 8.52 11.63
C ARG A 413 -8.87 9.23 11.07
N LYS A 414 -10.00 8.56 11.05
CA LYS A 414 -11.27 9.12 10.53
C LYS A 414 -11.92 10.09 11.51
N SER A 415 -11.74 9.89 12.80
CA SER A 415 -12.25 10.72 13.90
C SER A 415 -11.35 10.56 15.11
N GLU A 416 -11.52 11.39 16.11
CA GLU A 416 -10.78 11.26 17.39
C GLU A 416 -11.10 9.97 18.16
N GLU A 417 -12.27 9.39 17.93
CA GLU A 417 -12.70 8.12 18.54
C GLU A 417 -12.15 6.89 17.81
N SER A 418 -11.67 7.05 16.58
CA SER A 418 -11.11 5.94 15.79
C SER A 418 -9.59 5.86 15.93
N GLY A 419 -9.06 4.64 15.80
CA GLY A 419 -7.63 4.41 15.70
C GLY A 419 -7.06 4.82 14.36
N TYR A 420 -5.75 4.71 14.26
CA TYR A 420 -4.99 5.05 13.06
C TYR A 420 -4.95 3.91 12.04
N GLU A 421 -5.03 4.27 10.77
CA GLU A 421 -4.81 3.36 9.64
C GLU A 421 -3.69 3.90 8.76
N ASN A 422 -2.79 3.03 8.34
CA ASN A 422 -1.85 3.37 7.27
C ASN A 422 -2.60 3.46 5.93
N MET A 423 -2.56 4.62 5.30
CA MET A 423 -3.21 4.89 4.02
C MET A 423 -2.26 4.71 2.83
N PHE A 424 -0.99 4.37 3.09
CA PHE A 424 0.03 4.30 2.05
C PHE A 424 -0.02 2.98 1.28
N TRP A 425 0.02 3.10 -0.05
CA TRP A 425 0.22 2.00 -0.99
C TRP A 425 1.34 2.34 -1.97
N ASN A 426 2.26 1.43 -2.17
CA ASN A 426 3.18 1.50 -3.29
C ASN A 426 2.41 1.24 -4.58
N VAL A 427 2.62 2.10 -5.58
CA VAL A 427 2.03 1.94 -6.92
C VAL A 427 3.16 1.77 -7.91
N TYR A 428 3.15 0.69 -8.66
CA TYR A 428 4.18 0.43 -9.65
C TYR A 428 3.62 -0.15 -10.94
N GLN A 429 4.37 0.05 -12.02
CA GLN A 429 4.05 -0.46 -13.34
C GLN A 429 5.11 -1.46 -13.80
N PHE A 430 4.68 -2.51 -14.50
CA PHE A 430 5.60 -3.37 -15.21
C PHE A 430 6.09 -2.69 -16.49
N LYS A 431 7.41 -2.45 -16.55
CA LYS A 431 8.06 -1.83 -17.69
C LYS A 431 9.43 -2.46 -17.93
N GLY A 432 9.65 -3.03 -19.12
CA GLY A 432 10.94 -3.63 -19.47
C GLY A 432 11.40 -4.74 -18.52
N TYR A 433 10.48 -5.62 -18.10
CA TYR A 433 10.68 -6.70 -17.11
C TYR A 433 11.00 -6.23 -15.67
N ASN A 434 10.95 -4.93 -15.42
CA ASN A 434 11.17 -4.35 -14.10
C ASN A 434 9.88 -3.78 -13.52
N LYS A 435 9.79 -3.75 -12.19
CA LYS A 435 8.80 -2.98 -11.46
C LYS A 435 9.32 -1.55 -11.33
N VAL A 436 8.58 -0.59 -11.86
CA VAL A 436 8.92 0.83 -11.77
C VAL A 436 7.89 1.52 -10.90
N LEU A 437 8.33 2.12 -9.80
CA LEU A 437 7.49 2.94 -8.94
C LEU A 437 6.91 4.11 -9.75
N LEU A 438 5.61 4.33 -9.61
CA LEU A 438 4.92 5.48 -10.17
C LEU A 438 4.79 6.55 -9.09
N ASN A 439 5.20 7.77 -9.44
CA ASN A 439 4.88 8.93 -8.61
C ASN A 439 3.41 9.29 -8.83
N THR A 440 2.56 8.99 -7.87
CA THR A 440 1.12 9.25 -7.95
C THR A 440 0.74 10.65 -7.47
N GLY A 441 1.68 11.37 -6.85
CA GLY A 441 1.45 12.70 -6.28
C GLY A 441 0.61 12.72 -4.99
N TYR A 442 0.29 11.55 -4.41
CA TYR A 442 -0.34 11.48 -3.10
C TYR A 442 0.69 11.32 -1.96
N GLU A 443 1.93 11.10 -2.33
CA GLU A 443 3.07 11.05 -1.43
C GLU A 443 3.47 12.49 -1.08
N LYS A 444 3.05 13.00 0.04
CA LYS A 444 3.51 14.29 0.56
C LYS A 444 4.27 14.09 1.85
#